data_ca375d440e10bf133fccd8d1653a4c8f
#
_entry.id   ca375d440e10bf133fccd8d1653a4c8f
#
_cell.length_a   1.000
_cell.length_b   1.000
_cell.length_c   1.000
_cell.angle_alpha   90.00
_cell.angle_beta   90.00
_cell.angle_gamma   90.00
#
_symmetry.space_group_name_H-M   'P 1'
#
loop_
_entity.id
_entity.type
_entity.pdbx_description
1 polymer ?
#
loop_
_entity_poly.entity_id
_entity_poly.type
_entity_poly.pdbx_seq_one_letter_code
_entity_poly.pdbx_strand_id
1 'polypeptide(L)'
;MYTEQYNQLNRQRVDWQTEEEVRLGWLTILQNTLAITFHAERGRSDADYNQVIIEFKNVGLFHGNQNSAKFQEALEELSRYIPAKAGIEGLDVRHYQGIAIDGESIAFVHISSENGQPIPGPIMPLSPDSVQMVFEACRQSCRRAVTATNLIEDFGHGSVAGGNLMQA
;
A
#
# COMPACT_ATOMS: atom_id res chain seq x y z
N MET A 1 -4.81 -18.53 -4.67
CA MET A 1 -3.39 -18.66 -4.29
C MET A 1 -3.13 -18.19 -2.85
N TYR A 2 -3.73 -17.10 -2.38
CA TYR A 2 -3.50 -16.52 -1.03
C TYR A 2 -4.62 -16.85 -0.02
N THR A 3 -5.14 -18.07 -0.04
CA THR A 3 -6.24 -18.50 0.84
C THR A 3 -5.85 -18.51 2.31
N GLU A 4 -4.62 -18.91 2.63
CA GLU A 4 -4.13 -18.91 4.00
C GLU A 4 -3.98 -17.49 4.55
N GLN A 5 -3.48 -16.55 3.75
CA GLN A 5 -3.33 -15.14 4.10
C GLN A 5 -4.71 -14.51 4.36
N TYR A 6 -5.69 -14.80 3.50
CA TYR A 6 -7.07 -14.41 3.75
C TYR A 6 -7.59 -14.97 5.07
N ASN A 7 -7.38 -16.26 5.35
CA ASN A 7 -7.82 -16.88 6.59
C ASN A 7 -7.15 -16.26 7.82
N GLN A 8 -5.89 -15.86 7.73
CA GLN A 8 -5.19 -15.15 8.80
C GLN A 8 -5.80 -13.76 9.03
N LEU A 9 -5.98 -12.96 7.99
CA LEU A 9 -6.62 -11.64 8.05
C LEU A 9 -8.04 -11.74 8.59
N ASN A 10 -8.82 -12.70 8.10
CA ASN A 10 -10.21 -12.89 8.51
C ASN A 10 -10.36 -13.30 9.98
N ARG A 11 -9.37 -14.01 10.53
CA ARG A 11 -9.34 -14.32 11.97
C ARG A 11 -8.92 -13.13 12.81
N GLN A 12 -7.94 -12.35 12.36
CA GLN A 12 -7.43 -11.20 13.12
C GLN A 12 -8.40 -10.03 13.12
N ARG A 13 -9.15 -9.81 12.03
CA ARG A 13 -10.03 -8.65 11.88
C ARG A 13 -11.09 -8.52 12.96
N VAL A 14 -11.51 -9.63 13.58
CA VAL A 14 -12.55 -9.61 14.63
C VAL A 14 -12.08 -8.91 15.89
N ASP A 15 -10.76 -8.84 16.10
CA ASP A 15 -10.13 -8.20 17.24
C ASP A 15 -9.67 -6.76 16.96
N TRP A 16 -9.64 -6.34 15.70
CA TRP A 16 -9.19 -4.99 15.34
C TRP A 16 -10.19 -3.92 15.76
N GLN A 17 -9.68 -2.87 16.38
CA GLN A 17 -10.48 -1.72 16.83
C GLN A 17 -9.90 -0.40 16.33
N THR A 18 -8.64 -0.38 15.92
CA THR A 18 -7.91 0.82 15.52
C THR A 18 -7.30 0.67 14.13
N GLU A 19 -7.05 1.79 13.49
CA GLU A 19 -6.32 1.87 12.23
C GLU A 19 -4.93 1.22 12.33
N GLU A 20 -4.24 1.44 13.44
CA GLU A 20 -2.92 0.84 13.69
C GLU A 20 -2.96 -0.69 13.70
N GLU A 21 -3.98 -1.29 14.29
CA GLU A 21 -4.14 -2.75 14.31
C GLU A 21 -4.45 -3.30 12.91
N VAL A 22 -5.28 -2.62 12.13
CA VAL A 22 -5.52 -2.94 10.72
C VAL A 22 -4.21 -2.91 9.93
N ARG A 23 -3.46 -1.82 10.07
CA ARG A 23 -2.19 -1.61 9.40
C ARG A 23 -1.17 -2.70 9.76
N LEU A 24 -0.94 -2.92 11.04
CA LEU A 24 0.02 -3.92 11.52
C LEU A 24 -0.36 -5.34 11.09
N GLY A 25 -1.64 -5.69 11.15
CA GLY A 25 -2.13 -6.99 10.71
C GLY A 25 -1.86 -7.24 9.23
N TRP A 26 -2.20 -6.29 8.38
CA TRP A 26 -1.96 -6.38 6.95
C TRP A 26 -0.47 -6.39 6.58
N LEU A 27 0.30 -5.43 7.11
CA LEU A 27 1.71 -5.31 6.77
C LEU A 27 2.52 -6.52 7.21
N THR A 28 2.24 -7.09 8.39
CA THR A 28 2.91 -8.29 8.87
C THR A 28 2.70 -9.46 7.91
N ILE A 29 1.47 -9.68 7.46
CA ILE A 29 1.16 -10.80 6.56
C ILE A 29 1.75 -10.56 5.16
N LEU A 30 1.64 -9.34 4.62
CA LEU A 30 2.22 -8.97 3.33
C LEU A 30 3.75 -9.14 3.33
N GLN A 31 4.43 -8.58 4.32
CA GLN A 31 5.89 -8.62 4.43
C GLN A 31 6.42 -10.06 4.57
N ASN A 32 5.78 -10.85 5.43
CA ASN A 32 6.19 -12.23 5.66
C ASN A 32 5.95 -13.12 4.43
N THR A 33 4.83 -12.89 3.72
CA THR A 33 4.47 -13.73 2.56
C THR A 33 5.29 -13.39 1.32
N LEU A 34 5.52 -12.10 1.07
CA LEU A 34 6.18 -11.64 -0.14
C LEU A 34 7.68 -11.37 0.04
N ALA A 35 8.19 -11.48 1.27
CA ALA A 35 9.58 -11.13 1.62
C ALA A 35 9.96 -9.70 1.19
N ILE A 36 9.05 -8.76 1.38
CA ILE A 36 9.22 -7.34 1.06
C ILE A 36 9.23 -6.50 2.34
N THR A 37 9.73 -5.27 2.24
CA THR A 37 9.69 -4.30 3.33
C THR A 37 8.90 -3.07 2.87
N PHE A 38 7.84 -2.75 3.60
CA PHE A 38 7.12 -1.49 3.41
C PHE A 38 7.86 -0.36 4.11
N HIS A 39 7.95 0.77 3.44
CA HIS A 39 8.43 2.01 4.04
C HIS A 39 7.27 2.71 4.72
N ALA A 40 7.40 2.96 6.01
CA ALA A 40 6.49 3.86 6.72
C ALA A 40 7.05 5.28 6.61
N GLU A 41 6.30 6.22 6.05
CA GLU A 41 6.68 7.61 6.12
C GLU A 41 6.68 8.08 7.58
N ARG A 42 7.75 8.75 8.02
CA ARG A 42 7.91 9.22 9.40
C ARG A 42 6.72 10.10 9.81
N GLY A 43 5.91 9.59 10.74
CA GLY A 43 4.76 10.30 11.32
C GLY A 43 3.46 10.25 10.53
N ARG A 44 3.34 9.34 9.54
CA ARG A 44 2.13 9.09 8.75
C ARG A 44 1.75 7.62 8.81
N SER A 45 0.46 7.34 8.67
CA SER A 45 -0.10 5.98 8.73
C SER A 45 0.11 5.14 7.48
N ASP A 46 0.69 5.72 6.44
CA ASP A 46 0.81 5.10 5.14
C ASP A 46 1.93 4.07 5.08
N ALA A 47 1.74 3.08 4.25
CA ALA A 47 2.77 2.14 3.85
C ALA A 47 2.96 2.21 2.33
N ASP A 48 4.21 2.31 1.90
CA ASP A 48 4.53 2.24 0.49
C ASP A 48 5.54 1.14 0.18
N TYR A 49 5.36 0.52 -0.98
CA TYR A 49 6.27 -0.44 -1.56
C TYR A 49 6.34 -0.25 -3.07
N ASN A 50 7.48 0.21 -3.57
CA ASN A 50 7.68 0.56 -4.98
C ASN A 50 6.58 1.53 -5.49
N GLN A 51 5.73 1.10 -6.42
CA GLN A 51 4.62 1.88 -6.97
C GLN A 51 3.26 1.57 -6.32
N VAL A 52 3.24 0.90 -5.17
CA VAL A 52 2.01 0.66 -4.39
C VAL A 52 2.02 1.50 -3.14
N ILE A 53 0.95 2.26 -2.91
CA ILE A 53 0.73 3.03 -1.69
C ILE A 53 -0.56 2.55 -1.05
N ILE A 54 -0.49 2.12 0.20
CA ILE A 54 -1.63 1.61 0.95
C ILE A 54 -1.99 2.60 2.05
N GLU A 55 -3.22 3.05 2.03
CA GLU A 55 -3.82 3.88 3.07
C GLU A 55 -4.77 3.05 3.92
N PHE A 56 -4.55 3.07 5.23
CA PHE A 56 -5.36 2.33 6.18
C PHE A 56 -6.31 3.25 6.94
N LYS A 57 -7.48 2.75 7.28
CA LYS A 57 -8.48 3.44 8.12
C LYS A 57 -9.04 2.49 9.17
N ASN A 58 -9.67 3.06 10.19
CA ASN A 58 -10.33 2.29 11.25
C ASN A 58 -11.37 1.32 10.68
N VAL A 59 -11.54 0.22 11.39
CA VAL A 59 -12.35 -0.93 10.97
C VAL A 59 -13.77 -0.53 10.60
N GLY A 60 -14.17 -0.93 9.38
CA GLY A 60 -15.55 -0.82 8.89
C GLY A 60 -16.02 0.58 8.57
N LEU A 61 -15.17 1.61 8.65
CA LEU A 61 -15.59 3.01 8.46
C LEU A 61 -15.84 3.42 7.01
N PHE A 62 -15.51 2.56 6.04
CA PHE A 62 -15.95 2.80 4.65
C PHE A 62 -17.43 2.50 4.45
N HIS A 63 -18.03 1.68 5.31
CA HIS A 63 -19.46 1.30 5.24
C HIS A 63 -19.88 0.78 3.85
N GLY A 64 -18.95 0.24 3.05
CA GLY A 64 -19.22 -0.11 1.66
C GLY A 64 -19.67 1.05 0.77
N ASN A 65 -19.44 2.29 1.20
CA ASN A 65 -19.96 3.50 0.57
C ASN A 65 -18.84 4.46 0.21
N GLN A 66 -18.68 4.75 -1.07
CA GLN A 66 -17.66 5.69 -1.57
C GLN A 66 -17.84 7.12 -1.04
N ASN A 67 -19.04 7.50 -0.59
CA ASN A 67 -19.31 8.81 -0.01
C ASN A 67 -19.09 8.88 1.50
N SER A 68 -18.63 7.81 2.14
CA SER A 68 -18.32 7.84 3.56
C SER A 68 -17.13 8.77 3.84
N ALA A 69 -17.17 9.48 4.98
CA ALA A 69 -16.14 10.46 5.34
C ALA A 69 -14.74 9.85 5.36
N LYS A 70 -14.59 8.65 5.92
CA LYS A 70 -13.29 7.98 6.01
C LYS A 70 -12.78 7.43 4.69
N PHE A 71 -13.66 7.04 3.78
CA PHE A 71 -13.24 6.69 2.43
C PHE A 71 -12.78 7.92 1.65
N GLN A 72 -13.51 9.03 1.75
CA GLN A 72 -13.09 10.29 1.13
C GLN A 72 -11.76 10.81 1.69
N GLU A 73 -11.53 10.69 3.00
CA GLU A 73 -10.25 11.01 3.62
C GLU A 73 -9.11 10.14 3.04
N ALA A 74 -9.32 8.84 2.88
CA ALA A 74 -8.33 7.95 2.24
C ALA A 74 -8.04 8.35 0.79
N LEU A 75 -9.05 8.75 0.03
CA LEU A 75 -8.87 9.25 -1.34
C LEU A 75 -8.05 10.54 -1.39
N GLU A 76 -8.33 11.48 -0.49
CA GLU A 76 -7.57 12.73 -0.38
C GLU A 76 -6.10 12.47 -0.05
N GLU A 77 -5.82 11.57 0.87
CA GLU A 77 -4.45 11.20 1.24
C GLU A 77 -3.72 10.53 0.08
N LEU A 78 -4.32 9.55 -0.58
CA LEU A 78 -3.73 8.91 -1.77
C LEU A 78 -3.50 9.92 -2.90
N SER A 79 -4.43 10.86 -3.11
CA SER A 79 -4.29 11.92 -4.14
C SER A 79 -3.17 12.92 -3.84
N ARG A 80 -2.73 13.01 -2.60
CA ARG A 80 -1.59 13.82 -2.16
C ARG A 80 -0.28 13.03 -2.24
N TYR A 81 -0.25 11.78 -1.78
CA TYR A 81 0.98 10.99 -1.67
C TYR A 81 1.46 10.44 -3.01
N ILE A 82 0.56 9.95 -3.85
CA ILE A 82 0.95 9.37 -5.15
C ILE A 82 1.65 10.40 -6.04
N PRO A 83 1.11 11.62 -6.28
CA PRO A 83 1.81 12.61 -7.07
C PRO A 83 3.12 13.08 -6.43
N ALA A 84 3.18 13.19 -5.11
CA ALA A 84 4.40 13.57 -4.41
C ALA A 84 5.51 12.54 -4.63
N LYS A 85 5.20 11.25 -4.46
CA LYS A 85 6.13 10.15 -4.72
C LYS A 85 6.54 10.06 -6.20
N ALA A 86 5.58 10.16 -7.10
CA ALA A 86 5.83 10.17 -8.54
C ALA A 86 6.78 11.31 -8.94
N GLY A 87 6.60 12.51 -8.37
CA GLY A 87 7.47 13.65 -8.60
C GLY A 87 8.91 13.42 -8.12
N ILE A 88 9.09 12.82 -6.96
CA ILE A 88 10.41 12.46 -6.41
C ILE A 88 11.09 11.40 -7.30
N GLU A 89 10.34 10.41 -7.76
CA GLU A 89 10.87 9.30 -8.56
C GLU A 89 10.99 9.64 -10.06
N GLY A 90 10.42 10.77 -10.50
CA GLY A 90 10.43 11.18 -11.90
C GLY A 90 9.55 10.32 -12.80
N LEU A 91 8.47 9.76 -12.25
CA LEU A 91 7.53 8.90 -12.96
C LEU A 91 6.16 9.55 -13.10
N ASP A 92 5.39 9.08 -14.07
CA ASP A 92 3.97 9.45 -14.22
C ASP A 92 3.13 8.77 -13.14
N VAL A 93 2.12 9.47 -12.62
CA VAL A 93 1.18 8.95 -11.61
C VAL A 93 0.47 7.67 -12.04
N ARG A 94 0.33 7.43 -13.33
CA ARG A 94 -0.28 6.20 -13.90
C ARG A 94 0.49 4.92 -13.56
N HIS A 95 1.76 5.04 -13.16
CA HIS A 95 2.57 3.89 -12.72
C HIS A 95 2.28 3.47 -11.28
N TYR A 96 1.50 4.25 -10.55
CA TYR A 96 1.22 4.02 -9.14
C TYR A 96 -0.16 3.45 -8.91
N GLN A 97 -0.24 2.53 -7.96
CA GLN A 97 -1.48 1.92 -7.48
C GLN A 97 -1.72 2.36 -6.04
N GLY A 98 -2.83 3.05 -5.81
CA GLY A 98 -3.35 3.30 -4.47
C GLY A 98 -4.27 2.16 -4.03
N ILE A 99 -4.21 1.82 -2.75
CA ILE A 99 -5.10 0.85 -2.12
C ILE A 99 -5.60 1.45 -0.81
N ALA A 100 -6.92 1.52 -0.63
CA ALA A 100 -7.54 1.93 0.62
C ALA A 100 -8.11 0.71 1.34
N ILE A 101 -7.80 0.54 2.62
CA ILE A 101 -8.18 -0.62 3.44
C ILE A 101 -8.71 -0.14 4.79
N ASP A 102 -9.90 -0.61 5.18
CA ASP A 102 -10.47 -0.37 6.52
C ASP A 102 -10.63 -1.65 7.37
N GLY A 103 -9.91 -2.71 7.02
CA GLY A 103 -9.96 -3.99 7.71
C GLY A 103 -11.13 -4.89 7.32
N GLU A 104 -12.26 -4.34 6.86
CA GLU A 104 -13.42 -5.09 6.37
C GLU A 104 -13.60 -4.99 4.86
N SER A 105 -13.02 -3.96 4.25
CA SER A 105 -13.12 -3.71 2.82
C SER A 105 -11.85 -3.14 2.22
N ILE A 106 -11.77 -3.25 0.90
CA ILE A 106 -10.59 -2.88 0.09
C ILE A 106 -11.09 -2.14 -1.15
N ALA A 107 -10.45 -1.05 -1.51
CA ALA A 107 -10.67 -0.37 -2.78
C ALA A 107 -9.34 -0.02 -3.45
N PHE A 108 -9.23 -0.25 -4.74
CA PHE A 108 -8.11 0.19 -5.56
C PHE A 108 -8.38 1.60 -6.09
N VAL A 109 -7.35 2.43 -6.10
CA VAL A 109 -7.47 3.85 -6.45
C VAL A 109 -6.36 4.22 -7.44
N HIS A 110 -6.73 4.83 -8.55
CA HIS A 110 -5.79 5.47 -9.47
C HIS A 110 -5.87 6.99 -9.34
N ILE A 111 -4.81 7.67 -9.71
CA ILE A 111 -4.81 9.13 -9.82
C ILE A 111 -4.83 9.51 -11.29
N SER A 112 -5.76 10.37 -11.66
CA SER A 112 -5.85 10.91 -13.03
C SER A 112 -4.61 11.75 -13.34
N SER A 113 -3.94 11.45 -14.45
CA SER A 113 -2.82 12.26 -14.94
C SER A 113 -3.27 13.62 -15.52
N GLU A 114 -4.55 13.77 -15.82
CA GLU A 114 -5.09 15.00 -16.41
C GLU A 114 -5.38 16.07 -15.37
N ASN A 115 -5.95 15.68 -14.23
CA ASN A 115 -6.43 16.63 -13.22
C ASN A 115 -6.03 16.30 -11.78
N GLY A 116 -5.25 15.23 -11.56
CA GLY A 116 -4.79 14.82 -10.23
C GLY A 116 -5.88 14.26 -9.31
N GLN A 117 -7.09 14.04 -9.83
CA GLN A 117 -8.20 13.55 -9.01
C GLN A 117 -8.12 12.05 -8.81
N PRO A 118 -8.52 11.54 -7.63
CA PRO A 118 -8.58 10.11 -7.38
C PRO A 118 -9.74 9.48 -8.16
N ILE A 119 -9.47 8.33 -8.75
CA ILE A 119 -10.44 7.48 -9.47
C ILE A 119 -10.55 6.17 -8.69
N PRO A 120 -11.50 6.05 -7.76
CA PRO A 120 -11.69 4.83 -7.00
C PRO A 120 -12.38 3.75 -7.82
N GLY A 121 -11.92 2.52 -7.66
CA GLY A 121 -12.66 1.34 -8.03
C GLY A 121 -13.78 1.02 -7.01
N PRO A 122 -14.47 -0.11 -7.17
CA PRO A 122 -15.50 -0.53 -6.23
C PRO A 122 -14.89 -0.83 -4.85
N ILE A 123 -15.64 -0.53 -3.79
CA ILE A 123 -15.29 -1.00 -2.44
C ILE A 123 -15.70 -2.47 -2.35
N MET A 124 -14.72 -3.34 -2.25
CA MET A 124 -14.90 -4.79 -2.17
C MET A 124 -14.82 -5.27 -0.71
N PRO A 125 -15.66 -6.21 -0.29
CA PRO A 125 -15.49 -6.81 1.04
C PRO A 125 -14.18 -7.60 1.13
N LEU A 126 -13.68 -7.79 2.33
CA LEU A 126 -12.55 -8.69 2.59
C LEU A 126 -12.95 -10.12 2.19
N SER A 127 -12.33 -10.64 1.16
CA SER A 127 -12.60 -11.95 0.56
C SER A 127 -11.30 -12.57 0.04
N PRO A 128 -11.27 -13.87 -0.27
CA PRO A 128 -10.10 -14.48 -0.91
C PRO A 128 -9.67 -13.73 -2.18
N ASP A 129 -10.63 -13.28 -2.98
CA ASP A 129 -10.36 -12.59 -4.25
C ASP A 129 -9.79 -11.19 -4.03
N SER A 130 -10.38 -10.39 -3.14
CA SER A 130 -9.89 -9.04 -2.85
C SER A 130 -8.52 -9.06 -2.18
N VAL A 131 -8.26 -10.02 -1.29
CA VAL A 131 -6.94 -10.25 -0.69
C VAL A 131 -5.92 -10.64 -1.76
N GLN A 132 -6.27 -11.58 -2.65
CA GLN A 132 -5.40 -11.96 -3.76
C GLN A 132 -5.02 -10.75 -4.63
N MET A 133 -5.96 -9.86 -4.93
CA MET A 133 -5.69 -8.66 -5.72
C MET A 133 -4.65 -7.75 -5.05
N VAL A 134 -4.70 -7.57 -3.72
CA VAL A 134 -3.70 -6.78 -2.98
C VAL A 134 -2.32 -7.44 -3.07
N PHE A 135 -2.23 -8.73 -2.84
CA PHE A 135 -0.95 -9.46 -2.93
C PHE A 135 -0.36 -9.42 -4.35
N GLU A 136 -1.20 -9.59 -5.37
CA GLU A 136 -0.77 -9.51 -6.76
C GLU A 136 -0.28 -8.10 -7.14
N ALA A 137 -0.95 -7.05 -6.68
CA ALA A 137 -0.52 -5.67 -6.89
C ALA A 137 0.87 -5.43 -6.28
N CYS A 138 1.11 -5.85 -5.04
CA CYS A 138 2.41 -5.75 -4.39
C CYS A 138 3.47 -6.59 -5.10
N ARG A 139 3.13 -7.80 -5.55
CA ARG A 139 4.06 -8.69 -6.24
C ARG A 139 4.46 -8.19 -7.62
N GLN A 140 3.51 -7.60 -8.36
CA GLN A 140 3.78 -7.07 -9.72
C GLN A 140 4.61 -5.80 -9.69
N SER A 141 4.61 -5.05 -8.59
CA SER A 141 5.42 -3.85 -8.39
C SER A 141 6.90 -4.14 -8.07
N CYS A 142 7.41 -5.33 -8.42
CA CYS A 142 8.79 -5.74 -8.13
C CYS A 142 9.86 -4.96 -8.92
N ARG A 143 9.47 -4.13 -9.90
CA ARG A 143 10.40 -3.30 -10.67
C ARG A 143 10.40 -1.89 -10.11
N ARG A 144 11.38 -1.62 -9.26
CA ARG A 144 11.61 -0.28 -8.74
C ARG A 144 12.18 0.63 -9.83
N ALA A 145 11.71 1.86 -9.90
CA ALA A 145 12.25 2.84 -10.84
C ALA A 145 13.76 3.04 -10.61
N VAL A 146 14.55 3.11 -11.66
CA VAL A 146 15.99 3.40 -11.58
C VAL A 146 16.15 4.91 -11.40
N THR A 147 16.07 5.37 -10.16
CA THR A 147 16.35 6.76 -9.78
C THR A 147 17.56 6.80 -8.84
N ALA A 148 18.21 7.96 -8.76
CA ALA A 148 19.35 8.14 -7.85
C ALA A 148 18.97 7.82 -6.40
N THR A 149 17.78 8.24 -5.96
CA THR A 149 17.27 7.96 -4.60
C THR A 149 17.11 6.47 -4.36
N ASN A 150 16.44 5.76 -5.27
CA ASN A 150 16.21 4.32 -5.16
C ASN A 150 17.53 3.52 -5.21
N LEU A 151 18.48 3.95 -6.04
CA LEU A 151 19.82 3.34 -6.09
C LEU A 151 20.59 3.54 -4.79
N ILE A 152 20.49 4.73 -4.17
CA ILE A 152 21.13 5.00 -2.87
C ILE A 152 20.50 4.16 -1.76
N GLU A 153 19.18 4.01 -1.75
CA GLU A 153 18.48 3.17 -0.77
C GLU A 153 18.81 1.69 -0.96
N ASP A 154 18.86 1.20 -2.20
CA ASP A 154 19.08 -0.22 -2.48
C ASP A 154 20.56 -0.63 -2.37
N PHE A 155 21.49 0.25 -2.77
CA PHE A 155 22.92 -0.07 -2.89
C PHE A 155 23.84 0.90 -2.14
N GLY A 156 23.30 1.96 -1.53
CA GLY A 156 24.06 2.97 -0.81
C GLY A 156 24.63 2.46 0.51
N HIS A 157 25.41 3.31 1.13
CA HIS A 157 26.03 3.05 2.43
C HIS A 157 24.95 2.81 3.50
N GLY A 158 24.90 1.64 4.07
CA GLY A 158 23.89 1.23 5.06
C GLY A 158 22.79 0.32 4.50
N SER A 159 22.70 0.13 3.18
CA SER A 159 21.86 -0.92 2.61
C SER A 159 22.52 -2.30 2.76
N VAL A 160 21.71 -3.37 2.77
CA VAL A 160 22.25 -4.75 2.85
C VAL A 160 23.14 -5.05 1.64
N ALA A 161 22.73 -4.62 0.44
CA ALA A 161 23.49 -4.83 -0.79
C ALA A 161 24.77 -3.97 -0.80
N GLY A 162 24.70 -2.70 -0.36
CA GLY A 162 25.86 -1.82 -0.24
C GLY A 162 26.89 -2.30 0.78
N GLY A 163 26.43 -2.85 1.91
CA GLY A 163 27.29 -3.48 2.92
C GLY A 163 28.07 -4.68 2.36
N ASN A 164 27.41 -5.52 1.55
CA ASN A 164 28.05 -6.68 0.91
C ASN A 164 29.09 -6.28 -0.16
N LEU A 165 28.82 -5.22 -0.92
CA LEU A 165 29.75 -4.70 -1.92
C LEU A 165 31.02 -4.09 -1.29
N MET A 166 30.93 -3.53 -0.09
CA MET A 166 32.06 -2.95 0.64
C MET A 166 32.94 -4.02 1.33
N GLN A 167 32.45 -5.25 1.51
CA GLN A 167 33.19 -6.36 2.09
C GLN A 167 33.87 -7.27 1.06
N ALA A 168 33.55 -7.07 -0.21
CA ALA A 168 34.16 -7.78 -1.33
C ALA A 168 35.36 -7.03 -1.91
#